data_6b64ea33775d74858e7d50cc771bf485
#
_entry.id   6b64ea33775d74858e7d50cc771bf485
#
_cell.length_a   1.000
_cell.length_b   1.000
_cell.length_c   1.000
_cell.angle_alpha   90.00
_cell.angle_beta   90.00
_cell.angle_gamma   90.00
#
_symmetry.space_group_name_H-M   'P 1'
#
loop_
_entity.id
_entity.type
_entity.pdbx_description
1 polymer ?
#
loop_
_entity_poly.entity_id
_entity_poly.type
_entity_poly.pdbx_seq_one_letter_code
_entity_poly.pdbx_strand_id
1 'polypeptide(L)'
;MCVHRGMQVCRAERGTASTFRCPYHAWTYRSDGTLAGVPFHDEAYGGDEGFVKEGQALLAAPALAIRNGMVFVSLDPDAPPFEEWLGDFAFYLDFYTAQSPAGMELRGPQRWRIKANWKIGAENFAGDSYHTPHTHASVVEIGLFGEPQPHKRKEGVLYRAGPGAGTTYKLPPGGDVESGMRYVGYHPDVIASARAVWPDDGLPALIGRSGFMPSAATLFPNLSFVHNWPEVDNGRVAPFISIRQWQPVGPGETEVLSWFAVAADAPASFKADSYRAYLMCFGSSGMFEQDDVENWVSITSTARGAMARRLLLNSRMGLRRDGTPLVGEYPDFAGPGSARQGYGEHNQRHLLSLWADALRRPPPDLPRRSFGLDRDER
;
A
#
# COMPACT_ATOMS: atom_id res chain seq x y z
N MET A 1 20.47 -10.67 -4.90
CA MET A 1 21.08 -11.17 -6.16
C MET A 1 22.40 -11.88 -5.87
N CYS A 2 22.78 -12.85 -6.71
CA CYS A 2 24.04 -13.57 -6.57
C CYS A 2 25.24 -12.61 -6.70
N VAL A 3 26.18 -12.67 -5.76
CA VAL A 3 27.32 -11.77 -5.74
C VAL A 3 28.36 -12.04 -6.82
N HIS A 4 28.29 -13.22 -7.51
CA HIS A 4 29.18 -13.56 -8.59
C HIS A 4 28.98 -12.65 -9.82
N ARG A 5 27.78 -12.64 -10.41
CA ARG A 5 27.44 -11.87 -11.62
C ARG A 5 26.03 -11.27 -11.60
N GLY A 6 25.46 -11.02 -10.43
CA GLY A 6 24.20 -10.31 -10.30
C GLY A 6 22.93 -11.10 -10.62
N MET A 7 23.02 -12.42 -10.86
CA MET A 7 21.84 -13.22 -11.18
C MET A 7 20.86 -13.30 -10.02
N GLN A 8 19.55 -13.23 -10.31
CA GLN A 8 18.48 -13.46 -9.34
C GLN A 8 18.53 -14.90 -8.81
N VAL A 9 18.69 -15.05 -7.49
CA VAL A 9 18.80 -16.38 -6.84
C VAL A 9 17.45 -16.98 -6.47
N CYS A 10 16.48 -16.16 -6.04
CA CYS A 10 15.10 -16.57 -5.76
C CYS A 10 14.23 -16.16 -6.94
N ARG A 11 13.69 -17.12 -7.68
CA ARG A 11 12.89 -16.91 -8.91
C ARG A 11 11.44 -17.35 -8.76
N ALA A 12 11.15 -18.13 -7.72
CA ALA A 12 9.80 -18.59 -7.43
C ALA A 12 9.01 -17.50 -6.71
N GLU A 13 7.75 -17.38 -7.03
CA GLU A 13 6.82 -16.45 -6.35
C GLU A 13 6.39 -16.96 -4.98
N ARG A 14 6.42 -18.29 -4.78
CA ARG A 14 6.03 -18.97 -3.53
C ARG A 14 6.93 -20.17 -3.31
N GLY A 15 7.16 -20.51 -2.05
CA GLY A 15 7.87 -21.72 -1.68
C GLY A 15 8.60 -21.58 -0.35
N THR A 16 9.14 -22.71 0.11
CA THR A 16 10.00 -22.80 1.28
C THR A 16 11.31 -23.42 0.83
N ALA A 17 12.43 -22.80 1.18
CA ALA A 17 13.75 -23.29 0.83
C ALA A 17 14.72 -23.05 2.00
N SER A 18 15.56 -24.03 2.28
CA SER A 18 16.68 -23.90 3.23
C SER A 18 17.94 -23.33 2.57
N THR A 19 18.02 -23.41 1.24
CA THR A 19 19.14 -22.90 0.44
C THR A 19 18.63 -22.31 -0.88
N PHE A 20 19.39 -21.36 -1.40
CA PHE A 20 19.14 -20.71 -2.68
C PHE A 20 20.32 -20.96 -3.62
N ARG A 21 20.12 -21.75 -4.66
CA ARG A 21 21.13 -22.04 -5.67
C ARG A 21 20.97 -21.13 -6.87
N CYS A 22 22.04 -20.38 -7.17
CA CYS A 22 22.06 -19.52 -8.35
C CYS A 22 21.95 -20.39 -9.63
N PRO A 23 20.99 -20.10 -10.53
CA PRO A 23 20.81 -20.93 -11.73
C PRO A 23 21.89 -20.74 -12.79
N TYR A 24 22.76 -19.72 -12.63
CA TYR A 24 23.81 -19.42 -13.61
C TYR A 24 25.05 -20.29 -13.40
N HIS A 25 25.69 -20.21 -12.19
CA HIS A 25 26.91 -20.94 -11.90
C HIS A 25 26.81 -21.77 -10.61
N ALA A 26 25.59 -22.05 -10.17
CA ALA A 26 25.30 -22.90 -9.02
C ALA A 26 25.92 -22.47 -7.67
N TRP A 27 26.34 -21.20 -7.51
CA TRP A 27 26.68 -20.68 -6.20
C TRP A 27 25.47 -20.80 -5.28
N THR A 28 25.68 -21.39 -4.11
CA THR A 28 24.60 -21.77 -3.21
C THR A 28 24.68 -20.96 -1.92
N TYR A 29 23.57 -20.35 -1.54
CA TYR A 29 23.43 -19.52 -0.35
C TYR A 29 22.48 -20.18 0.63
N ARG A 30 22.75 -20.04 1.93
CA ARG A 30 21.82 -20.41 3.01
C ARG A 30 20.67 -19.40 3.10
N SER A 31 19.67 -19.73 3.90
CA SER A 31 18.52 -18.84 4.15
C SER A 31 18.90 -17.53 4.85
N ASP A 32 20.02 -17.49 5.57
CA ASP A 32 20.60 -16.29 6.17
C ASP A 32 21.41 -15.43 5.18
N GLY A 33 21.52 -15.87 3.92
CA GLY A 33 22.27 -15.18 2.87
C GLY A 33 23.75 -15.54 2.79
N THR A 34 24.30 -16.33 3.74
CA THR A 34 25.71 -16.73 3.69
C THR A 34 26.00 -17.67 2.52
N LEU A 35 27.20 -17.54 1.92
CA LEU A 35 27.62 -18.42 0.82
C LEU A 35 27.97 -19.81 1.37
N ALA A 36 27.21 -20.83 0.99
CA ALA A 36 27.41 -22.21 1.42
C ALA A 36 28.37 -22.99 0.52
N GLY A 37 28.35 -22.72 -0.77
CA GLY A 37 29.17 -23.50 -1.72
C GLY A 37 29.35 -22.82 -3.06
N VAL A 38 30.52 -23.12 -3.64
CA VAL A 38 30.92 -22.70 -4.99
C VAL A 38 31.37 -23.95 -5.72
N PRO A 39 30.80 -24.29 -6.89
CA PRO A 39 31.24 -25.42 -7.68
C PRO A 39 32.68 -25.26 -8.16
N PHE A 40 33.40 -26.35 -8.20
CA PHE A 40 34.81 -26.41 -8.65
C PHE A 40 35.70 -25.43 -7.86
N HIS A 41 35.45 -25.31 -6.54
CA HIS A 41 36.16 -24.38 -5.68
C HIS A 41 37.66 -24.55 -5.74
N ASP A 42 38.13 -25.79 -5.68
CA ASP A 42 39.57 -26.11 -5.72
C ASP A 42 40.15 -25.90 -7.13
N GLU A 43 39.46 -26.39 -8.17
CA GLU A 43 39.95 -26.35 -9.55
C GLU A 43 39.89 -24.94 -10.16
N ALA A 44 38.83 -24.18 -9.84
CA ALA A 44 38.61 -22.87 -10.45
C ALA A 44 39.22 -21.73 -9.67
N TYR A 45 39.42 -21.92 -8.36
CA TYR A 45 39.84 -20.84 -7.46
C TYR A 45 41.09 -21.19 -6.66
N GLY A 46 41.61 -22.43 -6.75
CA GLY A 46 42.71 -22.86 -5.90
C GLY A 46 42.32 -23.08 -4.45
N GLY A 47 41.05 -23.41 -4.21
CA GLY A 47 40.51 -23.53 -2.87
C GLY A 47 40.48 -22.20 -2.08
N ASP A 48 40.68 -22.28 -0.77
CA ASP A 48 40.67 -21.13 0.11
C ASP A 48 41.87 -20.18 -0.06
N GLU A 49 42.92 -20.61 -0.78
CA GLU A 49 44.06 -19.75 -1.10
C GLU A 49 43.68 -18.67 -2.14
N GLY A 50 42.82 -18.99 -3.09
CA GLY A 50 42.38 -18.05 -4.13
C GLY A 50 41.00 -17.43 -3.91
N PHE A 51 40.16 -18.06 -3.08
CA PHE A 51 38.81 -17.57 -2.83
C PHE A 51 38.28 -17.96 -1.46
N VAL A 52 37.99 -16.99 -0.64
CA VAL A 52 37.43 -17.17 0.68
C VAL A 52 35.92 -16.89 0.64
N LYS A 53 35.10 -17.84 1.12
CA LYS A 53 33.63 -17.75 1.12
C LYS A 53 33.09 -16.71 2.08
N GLU A 54 33.84 -16.45 3.16
CA GLU A 54 33.53 -15.42 4.13
C GLU A 54 33.50 -14.06 3.45
N GLY A 55 32.48 -13.26 3.76
CA GLY A 55 32.27 -11.96 3.12
C GLY A 55 31.57 -12.02 1.73
N GLN A 56 31.37 -13.22 1.14
CA GLN A 56 30.65 -13.40 -0.13
C GLN A 56 29.15 -13.69 0.07
N ALA A 57 28.56 -13.25 1.17
CA ALA A 57 27.13 -13.40 1.43
C ALA A 57 26.27 -12.52 0.52
N LEU A 58 24.99 -12.81 0.38
CA LEU A 58 24.02 -11.86 -0.19
C LEU A 58 24.00 -10.56 0.61
N LEU A 59 23.68 -9.45 -0.04
CA LEU A 59 23.50 -8.19 0.67
C LEU A 59 22.30 -8.31 1.62
N ALA A 60 22.53 -8.16 2.90
CA ALA A 60 21.47 -8.08 3.89
C ALA A 60 20.85 -6.68 3.86
N ALA A 61 19.53 -6.59 4.00
CA ALA A 61 18.89 -5.32 4.25
C ALA A 61 19.23 -4.85 5.67
N PRO A 62 19.70 -3.60 5.86
CA PRO A 62 20.09 -3.11 7.17
C PRO A 62 18.91 -3.01 8.15
N ALA A 63 17.69 -2.77 7.66
CA ALA A 63 16.49 -2.75 8.48
C ALA A 63 15.39 -3.62 7.88
N LEU A 64 14.80 -4.46 8.73
CA LEU A 64 13.70 -5.35 8.40
C LEU A 64 12.69 -5.38 9.55
N ALA A 65 11.40 -5.30 9.24
CA ALA A 65 10.32 -5.46 10.20
C ALA A 65 9.21 -6.33 9.63
N ILE A 66 8.48 -7.00 10.51
CA ILE A 66 7.29 -7.77 10.16
C ILE A 66 6.12 -7.26 10.99
N ARG A 67 5.04 -6.84 10.30
CA ARG A 67 3.79 -6.47 10.96
C ARG A 67 2.62 -7.14 10.25
N ASN A 68 1.77 -7.82 10.98
CA ASN A 68 0.59 -8.54 10.47
C ASN A 68 0.92 -9.46 9.28
N GLY A 69 2.11 -10.10 9.31
CA GLY A 69 2.59 -10.98 8.24
C GLY A 69 3.16 -10.26 7.00
N MET A 70 3.10 -8.93 6.94
CA MET A 70 3.75 -8.14 5.89
C MET A 70 5.20 -7.86 6.26
N VAL A 71 6.10 -8.04 5.29
CA VAL A 71 7.54 -7.78 5.46
C VAL A 71 7.88 -6.41 4.90
N PHE A 72 8.44 -5.55 5.74
CA PHE A 72 8.93 -4.23 5.39
C PHE A 72 10.45 -4.20 5.45
N VAL A 73 11.07 -3.57 4.47
CA VAL A 73 12.54 -3.53 4.34
C VAL A 73 13.00 -2.12 4.02
N SER A 74 14.07 -1.68 4.66
CA SER A 74 14.80 -0.47 4.24
C SER A 74 16.24 -0.82 3.91
N LEU A 75 16.77 -0.19 2.85
CA LEU A 75 18.19 -0.24 2.50
C LEU A 75 18.97 0.92 3.14
N ASP A 76 18.29 1.80 3.85
CA ASP A 76 18.89 2.89 4.61
C ASP A 76 19.34 2.34 5.98
N PRO A 77 20.66 2.33 6.28
CA PRO A 77 21.16 1.88 7.58
C PRO A 77 20.76 2.80 8.73
N ASP A 78 20.45 4.06 8.43
CA ASP A 78 20.02 5.08 9.39
C ASP A 78 18.49 5.19 9.49
N ALA A 79 17.76 4.24 8.88
CA ALA A 79 16.30 4.20 8.99
C ALA A 79 15.86 4.08 10.46
N PRO A 80 14.91 4.87 10.93
CA PRO A 80 14.37 4.71 12.28
C PRO A 80 13.71 3.33 12.44
N PRO A 81 13.52 2.85 13.67
CA PRO A 81 12.73 1.65 13.93
C PRO A 81 11.37 1.72 13.23
N PHE A 82 10.93 0.62 12.64
CA PHE A 82 9.73 0.60 11.79
C PHE A 82 8.47 1.13 12.48
N GLU A 83 8.25 0.74 13.74
CA GLU A 83 7.07 1.18 14.51
C GLU A 83 7.12 2.69 14.81
N GLU A 84 8.29 3.23 15.05
CA GLU A 84 8.49 4.68 15.22
C GLU A 84 8.23 5.44 13.92
N TRP A 85 8.74 4.92 12.80
CA TRP A 85 8.49 5.50 11.48
C TRP A 85 7.01 5.42 11.08
N LEU A 86 6.37 4.28 11.34
CA LEU A 86 4.96 4.04 11.01
C LEU A 86 4.04 4.94 11.85
N GLY A 87 4.38 5.15 13.13
CA GLY A 87 3.66 6.03 14.04
C GLY A 87 2.15 5.77 14.04
N ASP A 88 1.37 6.84 14.00
CA ASP A 88 -0.10 6.80 14.01
C ASP A 88 -0.72 5.98 12.86
N PHE A 89 -0.01 5.77 11.76
CA PHE A 89 -0.55 4.97 10.65
C PHE A 89 -0.69 3.49 10.99
N ALA A 90 0.01 3.01 12.02
CA ALA A 90 -0.15 1.64 12.54
C ALA A 90 -1.61 1.28 12.80
N PHE A 91 -2.36 2.22 13.36
CA PHE A 91 -3.79 2.08 13.64
C PHE A 91 -4.61 1.77 12.36
N TYR A 92 -4.37 2.51 11.29
CA TYR A 92 -5.08 2.31 10.02
C TYR A 92 -4.58 1.07 9.28
N LEU A 93 -3.29 0.77 9.37
CA LEU A 93 -2.72 -0.45 8.79
C LEU A 93 -3.38 -1.70 9.38
N ASP A 94 -3.63 -1.71 10.71
CA ASP A 94 -4.28 -2.83 11.39
C ASP A 94 -5.73 -3.03 10.92
N PHE A 95 -6.44 -1.98 10.53
CA PHE A 95 -7.76 -2.13 9.91
C PHE A 95 -7.71 -2.98 8.63
N TYR A 96 -6.72 -2.76 7.77
CA TYR A 96 -6.60 -3.46 6.49
C TYR A 96 -5.94 -4.84 6.60
N THR A 97 -5.14 -5.08 7.64
CA THR A 97 -4.24 -6.24 7.69
C THR A 97 -4.39 -7.13 8.92
N ALA A 98 -5.25 -6.77 9.88
CA ALA A 98 -5.42 -7.49 11.14
C ALA A 98 -6.91 -7.58 11.54
N GLN A 99 -7.72 -8.31 10.76
CA GLN A 99 -9.15 -8.50 11.02
C GLN A 99 -9.48 -9.87 11.64
N SER A 100 -8.49 -10.69 11.99
CA SER A 100 -8.72 -12.00 12.57
C SER A 100 -7.50 -12.50 13.34
N PRO A 101 -7.69 -13.23 14.46
CA PRO A 101 -6.61 -13.97 15.13
C PRO A 101 -5.99 -15.06 14.24
N ALA A 102 -6.74 -15.57 13.25
CA ALA A 102 -6.23 -16.52 12.27
C ALA A 102 -5.40 -15.84 11.15
N GLY A 103 -5.26 -14.51 11.20
CA GLY A 103 -4.60 -13.71 10.17
C GLY A 103 -5.48 -13.42 8.97
N MET A 104 -4.85 -12.95 7.89
CA MET A 104 -5.53 -12.60 6.64
C MET A 104 -5.15 -13.58 5.53
N GLU A 105 -6.15 -14.00 4.74
CA GLU A 105 -5.95 -14.72 3.48
C GLU A 105 -5.73 -13.68 2.37
N LEU A 106 -4.66 -13.84 1.59
CA LEU A 106 -4.36 -13.01 0.43
C LEU A 106 -4.55 -13.81 -0.85
N ARG A 107 -5.21 -13.21 -1.84
CA ARG A 107 -5.29 -13.73 -3.22
C ARG A 107 -4.67 -12.75 -4.18
N GLY A 108 -3.82 -13.23 -5.06
CA GLY A 108 -3.07 -12.41 -6.00
C GLY A 108 -1.56 -12.62 -5.90
N PRO A 109 -0.73 -11.67 -6.37
CA PRO A 109 -1.17 -10.42 -6.97
C PRO A 109 -1.74 -10.59 -8.38
N GLN A 110 -2.76 -9.81 -8.72
CA GLN A 110 -2.99 -9.45 -10.11
C GLN A 110 -1.91 -8.42 -10.48
N ARG A 111 -1.41 -8.51 -11.72
CA ARG A 111 -0.36 -7.61 -12.21
C ARG A 111 -0.72 -7.05 -13.57
N TRP A 112 -0.61 -5.75 -13.72
CA TRP A 112 -0.76 -5.08 -15.01
C TRP A 112 0.10 -3.84 -15.07
N ARG A 113 0.33 -3.31 -16.26
CA ARG A 113 1.10 -2.09 -16.48
C ARG A 113 0.22 -0.98 -16.99
N ILE A 114 0.43 0.21 -16.47
CA ILE A 114 -0.23 1.44 -16.89
C ILE A 114 0.81 2.47 -17.33
N LYS A 115 0.48 3.24 -18.34
CA LYS A 115 1.36 4.32 -18.85
C LYS A 115 1.23 5.59 -18.02
N ALA A 116 1.26 5.45 -16.71
CA ALA A 116 1.12 6.53 -15.73
C ALA A 116 2.30 6.56 -14.76
N ASN A 117 2.57 7.75 -14.21
CA ASN A 117 3.52 7.90 -13.11
C ASN A 117 2.92 7.33 -11.81
N TRP A 118 3.70 6.53 -11.08
CA TRP A 118 3.27 5.85 -9.86
C TRP A 118 2.69 6.77 -8.78
N LYS A 119 3.19 8.02 -8.70
CA LYS A 119 2.74 8.99 -7.69
C LYS A 119 1.27 9.36 -7.84
N ILE A 120 0.73 9.33 -9.07
CA ILE A 120 -0.66 9.72 -9.33
C ILE A 120 -1.61 8.70 -8.70
N GLY A 121 -1.36 7.40 -8.89
CA GLY A 121 -2.16 6.35 -8.24
C GLY A 121 -2.01 6.38 -6.72
N ALA A 122 -0.78 6.52 -6.20
CA ALA A 122 -0.53 6.62 -4.76
C ALA A 122 -1.22 7.85 -4.14
N GLU A 123 -1.20 8.99 -4.83
CA GLU A 123 -1.84 10.24 -4.41
C GLU A 123 -3.36 10.14 -4.42
N ASN A 124 -3.94 9.51 -5.45
CA ASN A 124 -5.38 9.26 -5.55
C ASN A 124 -5.86 8.44 -4.36
N PHE A 125 -5.18 7.33 -4.06
CA PHE A 125 -5.52 6.44 -2.93
C PHE A 125 -5.20 7.06 -1.56
N ALA A 126 -4.36 8.08 -1.48
CA ALA A 126 -4.17 8.81 -0.22
C ALA A 126 -5.42 9.59 0.25
N GLY A 127 -6.49 9.55 -0.52
CA GLY A 127 -7.78 10.07 -0.16
C GLY A 127 -8.28 11.20 -1.05
N ASP A 128 -8.20 11.03 -2.36
CA ASP A 128 -8.85 11.94 -3.31
C ASP A 128 -10.35 11.61 -3.42
N SER A 129 -11.12 12.06 -2.45
CA SER A 129 -12.58 11.89 -2.49
C SER A 129 -13.28 12.85 -3.46
N TYR A 130 -12.56 13.86 -3.97
CA TYR A 130 -13.13 14.88 -4.86
C TYR A 130 -13.40 14.37 -6.28
N HIS A 131 -12.54 13.47 -6.79
CA HIS A 131 -12.73 12.89 -8.12
C HIS A 131 -13.90 11.90 -8.18
N THR A 132 -14.19 11.20 -7.07
CA THR A 132 -15.13 10.07 -7.01
C THR A 132 -16.49 10.36 -7.65
N PRO A 133 -17.20 11.47 -7.35
CA PRO A 133 -18.53 11.71 -7.92
C PRO A 133 -18.52 12.08 -9.41
N HIS A 134 -17.38 12.36 -9.98
CA HIS A 134 -17.22 12.76 -11.39
C HIS A 134 -16.58 11.67 -12.22
N THR A 135 -15.43 11.18 -11.79
CA THR A 135 -14.70 10.10 -12.47
C THR A 135 -15.50 8.79 -12.48
N HIS A 136 -16.15 8.46 -11.37
CA HIS A 136 -16.94 7.23 -11.22
C HIS A 136 -18.47 7.47 -11.32
N ALA A 137 -18.89 8.47 -12.07
CA ALA A 137 -20.33 8.77 -12.23
C ALA A 137 -21.10 7.57 -12.80
N SER A 138 -20.52 6.85 -13.74
CA SER A 138 -21.09 5.63 -14.35
C SER A 138 -21.39 4.54 -13.32
N VAL A 139 -20.50 4.34 -12.36
CA VAL A 139 -20.66 3.35 -11.27
C VAL A 139 -21.83 3.70 -10.36
N VAL A 140 -22.04 5.01 -10.12
CA VAL A 140 -23.19 5.50 -9.35
C VAL A 140 -24.48 5.36 -10.15
N GLU A 141 -24.47 5.68 -11.46
CA GLU A 141 -25.62 5.62 -12.35
C GLU A 141 -26.19 4.20 -12.51
N ILE A 142 -25.31 3.18 -12.53
CA ILE A 142 -25.76 1.77 -12.58
C ILE A 142 -26.17 1.21 -11.22
N GLY A 143 -26.16 2.04 -10.15
CA GLY A 143 -26.65 1.67 -8.83
C GLY A 143 -25.72 0.77 -8.01
N LEU A 144 -24.44 0.66 -8.35
CA LEU A 144 -23.50 -0.24 -7.65
C LEU A 144 -23.33 0.09 -6.14
N PHE A 145 -23.65 1.30 -5.73
CA PHE A 145 -23.65 1.77 -4.33
C PHE A 145 -25.04 2.23 -3.87
N GLY A 146 -26.09 1.64 -4.43
CA GLY A 146 -27.47 2.03 -4.19
C GLY A 146 -27.83 3.39 -4.80
N GLU A 147 -28.99 3.92 -4.44
CA GLU A 147 -29.47 5.20 -4.97
C GLU A 147 -28.50 6.36 -4.69
N PRO A 148 -28.21 7.20 -5.70
CA PRO A 148 -27.38 8.39 -5.53
C PRO A 148 -27.97 9.32 -4.47
N GLN A 149 -27.21 9.54 -3.39
CA GLN A 149 -27.63 10.47 -2.33
C GLN A 149 -26.74 11.73 -2.35
N PRO A 150 -27.13 12.77 -3.10
CA PRO A 150 -26.28 13.96 -3.32
C PRO A 150 -25.82 14.66 -2.04
N HIS A 151 -26.60 14.57 -0.96
CA HIS A 151 -26.32 15.18 0.32
C HIS A 151 -25.33 14.39 1.20
N LYS A 152 -25.07 13.12 0.92
CA LYS A 152 -24.10 12.29 1.66
C LYS A 152 -22.65 12.50 1.21
N ARG A 153 -22.40 13.24 0.14
CA ARG A 153 -21.08 13.43 -0.48
C ARG A 153 -20.07 14.22 0.39
N LYS A 154 -20.52 14.84 1.49
CA LYS A 154 -19.68 15.63 2.40
C LYS A 154 -19.36 14.93 3.72
N GLU A 155 -19.78 13.70 3.90
CA GLU A 155 -19.76 13.02 5.20
C GLU A 155 -18.49 12.19 5.45
N GLY A 156 -17.49 12.28 4.58
CA GLY A 156 -16.17 11.65 4.79
C GLY A 156 -15.19 12.59 5.48
N VAL A 157 -14.21 12.00 6.13
CA VAL A 157 -13.08 12.69 6.74
C VAL A 157 -11.80 12.24 6.08
N LEU A 158 -10.96 13.20 5.73
CA LEU A 158 -9.60 12.98 5.25
C LEU A 158 -8.65 13.02 6.44
N TYR A 159 -7.85 11.99 6.64
CA TYR A 159 -6.88 11.90 7.74
C TYR A 159 -5.44 11.82 7.25
N ARG A 160 -4.52 12.33 8.08
CA ARG A 160 -3.07 12.16 7.93
C ARG A 160 -2.52 11.57 9.22
N ALA A 161 -1.74 10.53 9.11
CA ALA A 161 -1.20 9.80 10.23
C ALA A 161 0.24 9.34 9.91
N GLY A 162 1.24 9.92 10.56
CA GLY A 162 2.64 9.61 10.29
C GLY A 162 2.99 9.68 8.79
N PRO A 163 3.58 8.62 8.22
CA PRO A 163 3.95 8.55 6.80
C PRO A 163 2.78 8.19 5.87
N GLY A 164 1.56 8.16 6.38
CA GLY A 164 0.38 7.80 5.60
C GLY A 164 -0.74 8.82 5.65
N ALA A 165 -1.68 8.65 4.75
CA ALA A 165 -2.90 9.45 4.66
C ALA A 165 -4.02 8.61 4.05
N GLY A 166 -5.26 8.97 4.35
CA GLY A 166 -6.40 8.26 3.81
C GLY A 166 -7.72 8.98 4.03
N THR A 167 -8.79 8.30 3.65
CA THR A 167 -10.16 8.77 3.82
C THR A 167 -11.01 7.76 4.58
N THR A 168 -12.06 8.26 5.18
CA THR A 168 -13.10 7.46 5.83
C THR A 168 -14.46 7.83 5.26
N TYR A 169 -15.41 6.91 5.36
CA TYR A 169 -16.83 7.17 5.13
C TYR A 169 -17.57 7.33 6.44
N LYS A 170 -18.51 8.26 6.48
CA LYS A 170 -19.44 8.42 7.60
C LYS A 170 -20.49 7.33 7.55
N LEU A 171 -20.61 6.59 8.65
CA LEU A 171 -21.65 5.59 8.86
C LEU A 171 -22.95 6.27 9.37
N PRO A 172 -24.12 5.60 9.28
CA PRO A 172 -25.33 6.07 9.91
C PRO A 172 -25.12 6.34 11.41
N PRO A 173 -25.72 7.40 11.96
CA PRO A 173 -25.54 7.77 13.37
C PRO A 173 -26.16 6.73 14.33
N GLY A 174 -25.59 6.64 15.53
CA GLY A 174 -26.19 5.92 16.65
C GLY A 174 -25.87 4.43 16.75
N GLY A 175 -24.85 3.97 16.01
CA GLY A 175 -24.41 2.59 16.05
C GLY A 175 -23.19 2.34 16.95
N ASP A 176 -23.00 1.08 17.30
CA ASP A 176 -21.75 0.54 17.80
C ASP A 176 -20.89 -0.01 16.63
N VAL A 177 -19.74 -0.60 16.96
CA VAL A 177 -18.85 -1.18 15.95
C VAL A 177 -19.52 -2.31 15.17
N GLU A 178 -20.35 -3.12 15.82
CA GLU A 178 -21.05 -4.24 15.19
C GLU A 178 -22.09 -3.73 14.17
N SER A 179 -22.91 -2.76 14.55
CA SER A 179 -23.89 -2.12 13.66
C SER A 179 -23.21 -1.47 12.45
N GLY A 180 -22.07 -0.78 12.67
CA GLY A 180 -21.30 -0.15 11.61
C GLY A 180 -20.73 -1.16 10.60
N MET A 181 -20.15 -2.24 11.10
CA MET A 181 -19.62 -3.31 10.25
C MET A 181 -20.74 -4.07 9.52
N ARG A 182 -21.85 -4.36 10.18
CA ARG A 182 -23.04 -4.97 9.54
C ARG A 182 -23.62 -4.10 8.44
N TYR A 183 -23.68 -2.78 8.66
CA TYR A 183 -24.17 -1.83 7.66
C TYR A 183 -23.39 -1.89 6.35
N VAL A 184 -22.08 -2.10 6.43
CA VAL A 184 -21.22 -2.25 5.23
C VAL A 184 -21.10 -3.72 4.76
N GLY A 185 -21.88 -4.65 5.32
CA GLY A 185 -22.03 -6.02 4.83
C GLY A 185 -21.11 -7.07 5.46
N TYR A 186 -20.42 -6.77 6.56
CA TYR A 186 -19.60 -7.78 7.23
C TYR A 186 -20.44 -8.89 7.85
N HIS A 187 -19.96 -10.13 7.72
CA HIS A 187 -20.55 -11.30 8.36
C HIS A 187 -20.33 -11.27 9.88
N PRO A 188 -21.30 -11.75 10.71
CA PRO A 188 -21.14 -11.78 12.18
C PRO A 188 -19.85 -12.44 12.67
N ASP A 189 -19.44 -13.55 12.08
CA ASP A 189 -18.23 -14.25 12.46
C ASP A 189 -16.97 -13.40 12.19
N VAL A 190 -16.93 -12.65 11.07
CA VAL A 190 -15.82 -11.75 10.76
C VAL A 190 -15.78 -10.58 11.73
N ILE A 191 -16.94 -10.05 12.13
CA ILE A 191 -17.05 -9.02 13.17
C ILE A 191 -16.51 -9.53 14.50
N ALA A 192 -16.89 -10.74 14.89
CA ALA A 192 -16.40 -11.38 16.13
C ALA A 192 -14.87 -11.56 16.09
N SER A 193 -14.32 -12.04 14.97
CA SER A 193 -12.88 -12.18 14.77
C SER A 193 -12.14 -10.85 14.86
N ALA A 194 -12.65 -9.81 14.20
CA ALA A 194 -12.08 -8.47 14.26
C ALA A 194 -12.11 -7.89 15.68
N ARG A 195 -13.20 -8.09 16.41
CA ARG A 195 -13.33 -7.70 17.82
C ARG A 195 -12.34 -8.41 18.74
N ALA A 196 -11.92 -9.61 18.40
CA ALA A 196 -10.93 -10.35 19.18
C ALA A 196 -9.50 -9.82 19.05
N VAL A 197 -9.20 -9.05 17.99
CA VAL A 197 -7.86 -8.50 17.74
C VAL A 197 -7.77 -6.98 17.90
N TRP A 198 -8.88 -6.25 17.78
CA TRP A 198 -8.89 -4.80 17.92
C TRP A 198 -9.16 -4.37 19.37
N PRO A 199 -8.31 -3.55 19.99
CA PRO A 199 -8.58 -3.00 21.32
C PRO A 199 -9.80 -2.07 21.29
N ASP A 200 -10.56 -2.01 22.38
CA ASP A 200 -11.85 -1.29 22.45
C ASP A 200 -11.75 0.22 22.24
N ASP A 201 -10.64 0.83 22.62
CA ASP A 201 -10.33 2.25 22.41
C ASP A 201 -9.71 2.56 21.04
N GLY A 202 -9.44 1.51 20.24
CA GLY A 202 -8.88 1.58 18.91
C GLY A 202 -9.91 1.71 17.78
N LEU A 203 -9.82 0.81 16.79
CA LEU A 203 -10.73 0.77 15.64
C LEU A 203 -12.22 0.66 16.01
N PRO A 204 -12.63 -0.09 17.07
CA PRO A 204 -14.00 -0.07 17.53
C PRO A 204 -14.51 1.30 17.97
N ALA A 205 -13.64 2.13 18.55
CA ALA A 205 -14.01 3.49 18.93
C ALA A 205 -14.19 4.39 17.69
N LEU A 206 -13.34 4.25 16.68
CA LEU A 206 -13.49 4.99 15.42
C LEU A 206 -14.79 4.60 14.70
N ILE A 207 -15.06 3.30 14.54
CA ILE A 207 -16.23 2.80 13.82
C ILE A 207 -17.51 3.06 14.59
N GLY A 208 -17.56 2.70 15.88
CA GLY A 208 -18.74 2.83 16.72
C GLY A 208 -18.98 4.27 17.19
N ARG A 209 -18.07 4.83 17.99
CA ARG A 209 -18.30 6.14 18.63
C ARG A 209 -18.25 7.31 17.66
N SER A 210 -17.25 7.33 16.78
CA SER A 210 -17.13 8.42 15.80
C SER A 210 -17.95 8.17 14.54
N GLY A 211 -18.34 6.93 14.27
CA GLY A 211 -19.12 6.55 13.09
C GLY A 211 -18.37 6.73 11.79
N PHE A 212 -17.07 6.41 11.76
CA PHE A 212 -16.25 6.46 10.55
C PHE A 212 -15.67 5.10 10.22
N MET A 213 -15.78 4.70 8.94
CA MET A 213 -15.19 3.48 8.40
C MET A 213 -14.02 3.84 7.51
N PRO A 214 -12.79 3.33 7.77
CA PRO A 214 -11.67 3.52 6.86
C PRO A 214 -11.99 3.03 5.45
N SER A 215 -11.55 3.78 4.44
CA SER A 215 -11.80 3.47 3.03
C SER A 215 -10.48 3.39 2.25
N ALA A 216 -10.08 4.42 1.52
CA ALA A 216 -8.81 4.43 0.82
C ALA A 216 -7.70 5.00 1.69
N ALA A 217 -6.49 4.47 1.55
CA ALA A 217 -5.30 5.01 2.21
C ALA A 217 -4.03 4.69 1.42
N THR A 218 -3.01 5.52 1.60
CA THR A 218 -1.66 5.24 1.12
C THR A 218 -0.65 5.42 2.26
N LEU A 219 0.16 4.39 2.46
CA LEU A 219 1.39 4.44 3.21
C LEU A 219 2.52 4.80 2.25
N PHE A 220 3.23 5.89 2.53
CA PHE A 220 4.35 6.34 1.71
C PHE A 220 5.44 5.26 1.60
N PRO A 221 6.08 5.06 0.44
CA PRO A 221 5.86 5.85 -0.78
C PRO A 221 4.71 5.34 -1.66
N ASN A 222 4.44 4.03 -1.73
CA ASN A 222 3.71 3.42 -2.83
C ASN A 222 2.86 2.20 -2.43
N LEU A 223 2.53 2.05 -1.16
CA LEU A 223 1.65 0.99 -0.66
C LEU A 223 0.29 1.58 -0.34
N SER A 224 -0.74 1.15 -1.06
CA SER A 224 -2.10 1.66 -0.92
C SER A 224 -3.09 0.58 -0.52
N PHE A 225 -4.18 1.01 0.08
CA PHE A 225 -5.26 0.16 0.56
C PHE A 225 -6.60 0.74 0.11
N VAL A 226 -7.55 -0.13 -0.19
CA VAL A 226 -8.95 0.23 -0.38
C VAL A 226 -9.83 -0.76 0.38
N HIS A 227 -10.74 -0.22 1.15
CA HIS A 227 -11.90 -0.90 1.68
C HIS A 227 -13.15 -0.24 1.09
N ASN A 228 -13.98 -1.04 0.45
CA ASN A 228 -15.23 -0.59 -0.14
C ASN A 228 -16.27 -1.71 -0.06
N TRP A 229 -17.56 -1.39 -0.28
CA TRP A 229 -18.69 -2.31 -0.10
C TRP A 229 -19.76 -2.09 -1.15
N PRO A 230 -19.49 -2.50 -2.41
CA PRO A 230 -20.49 -2.40 -3.49
C PRO A 230 -21.65 -3.38 -3.27
N GLU A 231 -22.75 -3.11 -3.94
CA GLU A 231 -23.83 -4.07 -4.13
C GLU A 231 -23.40 -5.12 -5.16
N VAL A 232 -23.48 -6.39 -4.80
CA VAL A 232 -23.08 -7.51 -5.66
C VAL A 232 -24.26 -8.23 -6.30
N ASP A 233 -25.39 -8.34 -5.61
CA ASP A 233 -26.63 -8.97 -6.09
C ASP A 233 -27.84 -8.44 -5.30
N ASN A 234 -28.88 -7.96 -5.99
CA ASN A 234 -30.21 -7.69 -5.43
C ASN A 234 -30.22 -6.99 -4.06
N GLY A 235 -29.45 -5.92 -3.89
CA GLY A 235 -29.34 -5.15 -2.65
C GLY A 235 -28.37 -5.75 -1.62
N ARG A 236 -27.70 -6.86 -1.94
CA ARG A 236 -26.70 -7.47 -1.05
C ARG A 236 -25.35 -6.80 -1.20
N VAL A 237 -24.91 -6.16 -0.13
CA VAL A 237 -23.63 -5.47 -0.05
C VAL A 237 -22.52 -6.43 0.38
N ALA A 238 -21.36 -6.36 -0.27
CA ALA A 238 -20.19 -7.18 0.07
C ALA A 238 -18.93 -6.30 0.24
N PRO A 239 -18.39 -6.20 1.46
CA PRO A 239 -17.15 -5.46 1.67
C PRO A 239 -15.94 -6.24 1.15
N PHE A 240 -14.94 -5.52 0.68
CA PHE A 240 -13.65 -6.10 0.31
C PHE A 240 -12.50 -5.20 0.74
N ILE A 241 -11.33 -5.80 0.91
CA ILE A 241 -10.07 -5.10 1.08
C ILE A 241 -9.17 -5.43 -0.11
N SER A 242 -8.59 -4.38 -0.69
CA SER A 242 -7.52 -4.46 -1.69
C SER A 242 -6.26 -3.83 -1.14
N ILE A 243 -5.14 -4.53 -1.31
CA ILE A 243 -3.79 -4.02 -1.01
C ILE A 243 -3.07 -3.82 -2.34
N ARG A 244 -2.45 -2.67 -2.54
CA ARG A 244 -1.79 -2.30 -3.79
C ARG A 244 -0.39 -1.81 -3.60
N GLN A 245 0.48 -2.20 -4.51
CA GLN A 245 1.79 -1.62 -4.66
C GLN A 245 1.92 -0.98 -6.05
N TRP A 246 2.34 0.27 -6.07
CA TRP A 246 2.61 1.05 -7.28
C TRP A 246 4.10 0.96 -7.59
N GLN A 247 4.50 -0.06 -8.34
CA GLN A 247 5.91 -0.31 -8.63
C GLN A 247 6.34 0.53 -9.84
N PRO A 248 7.23 1.54 -9.66
CA PRO A 248 7.72 2.32 -10.79
C PRO A 248 8.57 1.46 -11.72
N VAL A 249 8.24 1.45 -13.01
CA VAL A 249 9.05 0.87 -14.09
C VAL A 249 9.87 1.97 -14.74
N GLY A 250 9.33 3.19 -14.78
CA GLY A 250 9.98 4.39 -15.27
C GLY A 250 9.17 5.63 -14.94
N PRO A 251 9.60 6.82 -15.37
CA PRO A 251 8.90 8.06 -15.05
C PRO A 251 7.45 8.14 -15.55
N GLY A 252 7.12 7.36 -16.54
CA GLY A 252 5.79 7.36 -17.17
C GLY A 252 5.19 5.97 -17.30
N GLU A 253 5.65 5.01 -16.52
CA GLU A 253 5.11 3.65 -16.50
C GLU A 253 5.19 3.06 -15.13
N THR A 254 4.08 2.44 -14.69
CA THR A 254 3.93 1.79 -13.40
C THR A 254 3.43 0.36 -13.60
N GLU A 255 4.03 -0.60 -12.91
CA GLU A 255 3.46 -1.92 -12.71
C GLU A 255 2.61 -1.88 -11.44
N VAL A 256 1.33 -2.20 -11.57
CA VAL A 256 0.41 -2.30 -10.45
C VAL A 256 0.38 -3.75 -9.98
N LEU A 257 0.63 -3.96 -8.70
CA LEU A 257 0.41 -5.24 -8.03
C LEU A 257 -0.77 -5.08 -7.09
N SER A 258 -1.78 -5.92 -7.23
CA SER A 258 -3.02 -5.82 -6.44
C SER A 258 -3.38 -7.17 -5.82
N TRP A 259 -3.59 -7.18 -4.50
CA TRP A 259 -4.03 -8.33 -3.74
C TRP A 259 -5.42 -8.05 -3.15
N PHE A 260 -6.27 -9.06 -3.21
CA PHE A 260 -7.45 -9.14 -2.37
C PHE A 260 -7.06 -9.69 -1.01
N ALA A 261 -7.61 -9.12 0.07
CA ALA A 261 -7.39 -9.55 1.43
C ALA A 261 -8.72 -9.79 2.15
N VAL A 262 -8.80 -10.86 2.94
CA VAL A 262 -9.98 -11.23 3.74
C VAL A 262 -9.53 -11.98 5.00
N ALA A 263 -10.30 -11.89 6.09
CA ALA A 263 -10.06 -12.67 7.30
C ALA A 263 -9.96 -14.17 6.98
N ALA A 264 -8.89 -14.82 7.46
CA ALA A 264 -8.59 -16.22 7.09
C ALA A 264 -9.66 -17.21 7.58
N ASP A 265 -10.34 -16.91 8.68
CA ASP A 265 -11.43 -17.68 9.28
C ASP A 265 -12.83 -17.26 8.81
N ALA A 266 -12.93 -16.31 7.89
CA ALA A 266 -14.22 -15.89 7.34
C ALA A 266 -14.96 -17.04 6.64
N PRO A 267 -16.31 -17.09 6.70
CA PRO A 267 -17.10 -18.07 5.96
C PRO A 267 -16.83 -18.07 4.47
N ALA A 268 -16.85 -19.25 3.83
CA ALA A 268 -16.54 -19.40 2.42
C ALA A 268 -17.44 -18.55 1.50
N SER A 269 -18.73 -18.42 1.85
CA SER A 269 -19.68 -17.56 1.11
C SER A 269 -19.29 -16.09 1.19
N PHE A 270 -18.91 -15.59 2.38
CA PHE A 270 -18.44 -14.23 2.56
C PHE A 270 -17.17 -13.96 1.74
N LYS A 271 -16.18 -14.88 1.80
CA LYS A 271 -14.96 -14.79 0.99
C LYS A 271 -15.25 -14.72 -0.51
N ALA A 272 -16.22 -15.52 -0.98
CA ALA A 272 -16.61 -15.54 -2.40
C ALA A 272 -17.23 -14.21 -2.82
N ASP A 273 -18.17 -13.68 -2.05
CA ASP A 273 -18.84 -12.41 -2.32
C ASP A 273 -17.85 -11.22 -2.26
N SER A 274 -17.02 -11.17 -1.25
CA SER A 274 -15.96 -10.15 -1.10
C SER A 274 -14.97 -10.18 -2.26
N TYR A 275 -14.56 -11.38 -2.71
CA TYR A 275 -13.66 -11.52 -3.85
C TYR A 275 -14.32 -11.06 -5.15
N ARG A 276 -15.61 -11.38 -5.35
CA ARG A 276 -16.39 -10.89 -6.49
C ARG A 276 -16.47 -9.37 -6.48
N ALA A 277 -16.79 -8.77 -5.33
CA ALA A 277 -16.82 -7.31 -5.15
C ALA A 277 -15.49 -6.66 -5.52
N TYR A 278 -14.38 -7.23 -5.06
CA TYR A 278 -13.03 -6.78 -5.43
C TYR A 278 -12.80 -6.82 -6.94
N LEU A 279 -13.14 -7.94 -7.60
CA LEU A 279 -12.94 -8.08 -9.05
C LEU A 279 -13.79 -7.07 -9.84
N MET A 280 -15.02 -6.83 -9.41
CA MET A 280 -15.92 -5.86 -10.05
C MET A 280 -15.40 -4.42 -9.94
N CYS A 281 -14.81 -4.06 -8.80
CA CYS A 281 -14.42 -2.69 -8.51
C CYS A 281 -12.97 -2.39 -8.89
N PHE A 282 -12.01 -3.15 -8.34
CA PHE A 282 -10.58 -2.85 -8.35
C PHE A 282 -9.71 -4.03 -8.81
N GLY A 283 -10.28 -5.06 -9.44
CA GLY A 283 -9.50 -5.98 -10.27
C GLY A 283 -8.90 -5.25 -11.47
N SER A 284 -8.00 -5.90 -12.19
CA SER A 284 -7.33 -5.31 -13.38
C SER A 284 -8.29 -4.84 -14.49
N SER A 285 -9.54 -5.32 -14.48
CA SER A 285 -10.62 -4.90 -15.36
C SER A 285 -11.81 -4.33 -14.58
N GLY A 286 -11.59 -3.94 -13.34
CA GLY A 286 -12.62 -3.38 -12.47
C GLY A 286 -13.09 -2.01 -12.94
N MET A 287 -14.35 -1.67 -12.68
CA MET A 287 -14.96 -0.45 -13.17
C MET A 287 -14.24 0.81 -12.65
N PHE A 288 -13.94 0.86 -11.37
CA PHE A 288 -13.18 1.99 -10.79
C PHE A 288 -11.77 2.08 -11.37
N GLU A 289 -11.12 0.93 -11.58
CA GLU A 289 -9.77 0.89 -12.11
C GLU A 289 -9.68 1.51 -13.51
N GLN A 290 -10.63 1.19 -14.38
CA GLN A 290 -10.64 1.70 -15.75
C GLN A 290 -10.86 3.21 -15.79
N ASP A 291 -11.80 3.72 -15.00
CA ASP A 291 -12.09 5.14 -14.91
C ASP A 291 -10.86 5.94 -14.41
N ASP A 292 -10.21 5.43 -13.38
CA ASP A 292 -9.02 6.05 -12.79
C ASP A 292 -7.83 6.04 -13.74
N VAL A 293 -7.55 4.89 -14.35
CA VAL A 293 -6.38 4.71 -15.23
C VAL A 293 -6.42 5.66 -16.42
N GLU A 294 -7.58 5.92 -17.02
CA GLU A 294 -7.73 6.88 -18.12
C GLU A 294 -7.24 8.27 -17.71
N ASN A 295 -7.67 8.74 -16.53
CA ASN A 295 -7.23 10.02 -15.99
C ASN A 295 -5.72 10.05 -15.71
N TRP A 296 -5.17 9.02 -15.06
CA TRP A 296 -3.75 8.96 -14.71
C TRP A 296 -2.84 8.91 -15.93
N VAL A 297 -3.24 8.17 -16.97
CA VAL A 297 -2.52 8.09 -18.25
C VAL A 297 -2.55 9.45 -18.96
N SER A 298 -3.71 10.11 -18.99
CA SER A 298 -3.88 11.44 -19.60
C SER A 298 -3.01 12.49 -18.89
N ILE A 299 -3.04 12.55 -17.56
CA ILE A 299 -2.21 13.45 -16.75
C ILE A 299 -0.72 13.21 -17.04
N THR A 300 -0.27 11.96 -17.04
CA THR A 300 1.13 11.60 -17.29
C THR A 300 1.56 11.99 -18.71
N SER A 301 0.69 11.76 -19.69
CA SER A 301 0.94 12.13 -21.08
C SER A 301 1.10 13.66 -21.25
N THR A 302 0.17 14.42 -20.66
CA THR A 302 0.19 15.88 -20.70
C THR A 302 1.43 16.45 -20.00
N ALA A 303 1.85 15.85 -18.87
CA ALA A 303 3.04 16.26 -18.12
C ALA A 303 4.35 16.12 -18.90
N ARG A 304 4.40 15.34 -19.98
CA ARG A 304 5.56 15.21 -20.88
C ARG A 304 5.72 16.41 -21.82
N GLY A 305 4.69 17.22 -21.97
CA GLY A 305 4.71 18.38 -22.84
C GLY A 305 5.75 19.42 -22.42
N ALA A 306 6.42 20.08 -23.39
CA ALA A 306 7.44 21.07 -23.10
C ALA A 306 6.95 22.24 -22.25
N MET A 307 5.67 22.62 -22.42
CA MET A 307 5.05 23.70 -21.66
C MET A 307 4.59 23.28 -20.26
N ALA A 308 4.29 21.98 -20.03
CA ALA A 308 3.80 21.49 -18.75
C ALA A 308 4.76 21.80 -17.58
N ARG A 309 6.07 21.75 -17.84
CA ARG A 309 7.11 22.07 -16.84
C ARG A 309 7.12 23.55 -16.40
N ARG A 310 6.45 24.41 -17.14
CA ARG A 310 6.37 25.86 -16.88
C ARG A 310 5.05 26.24 -16.22
N LEU A 311 4.09 25.33 -16.16
CA LEU A 311 2.78 25.57 -15.56
C LEU A 311 2.83 25.24 -14.07
N LEU A 312 2.29 26.16 -13.27
CA LEU A 312 2.01 25.89 -11.85
C LEU A 312 0.63 25.27 -11.76
N LEU A 313 0.57 24.03 -11.30
CA LEU A 313 -0.69 23.36 -11.02
C LEU A 313 -1.28 23.89 -9.72
N ASN A 314 -2.61 24.00 -9.68
CA ASN A 314 -3.31 24.48 -8.50
C ASN A 314 -3.64 23.32 -7.57
N SER A 315 -2.83 23.13 -6.52
CA SER A 315 -3.07 22.14 -5.45
C SER A 315 -3.53 22.84 -4.17
N ARG A 316 -4.46 23.77 -4.26
CA ARG A 316 -4.89 24.65 -3.15
C ARG A 316 -6.26 24.30 -2.59
N MET A 317 -6.90 23.23 -3.06
CA MET A 317 -8.21 22.85 -2.53
C MET A 317 -8.14 22.64 -1.01
N GLY A 318 -9.11 23.22 -0.29
CA GLY A 318 -9.16 23.21 1.18
C GLY A 318 -8.30 24.28 1.85
N LEU A 319 -7.69 25.22 1.09
CA LEU A 319 -6.93 26.36 1.62
C LEU A 319 -7.60 27.70 1.30
N ARG A 320 -7.49 28.66 2.22
CA ARG A 320 -7.76 30.06 1.99
C ARG A 320 -6.67 30.70 1.11
N ARG A 321 -6.89 31.96 0.72
CA ARG A 321 -5.92 32.70 -0.11
C ARG A 321 -4.57 32.89 0.58
N ASP A 322 -4.55 33.00 1.90
CA ASP A 322 -3.34 33.13 2.73
C ASP A 322 -2.63 31.79 3.00
N GLY A 323 -3.16 30.66 2.50
CA GLY A 323 -2.59 29.33 2.69
C GLY A 323 -3.07 28.62 3.95
N THR A 324 -3.87 29.22 4.78
CA THR A 324 -4.46 28.57 5.96
C THR A 324 -5.59 27.61 5.56
N PRO A 325 -5.84 26.54 6.34
CA PRO A 325 -6.93 25.62 6.05
C PRO A 325 -8.31 26.31 6.10
N LEU A 326 -9.18 25.98 5.13
CA LEU A 326 -10.59 26.45 5.11
C LEU A 326 -11.40 25.86 6.25
N VAL A 327 -11.14 24.60 6.58
CA VAL A 327 -11.85 23.81 7.60
C VAL A 327 -10.86 23.41 8.67
N GLY A 328 -11.24 23.55 9.95
CA GLY A 328 -10.47 23.07 11.09
C GLY A 328 -10.39 21.56 11.14
N GLU A 329 -9.70 21.06 12.15
CA GLU A 329 -9.68 19.63 12.44
C GLU A 329 -11.07 19.16 12.88
N TYR A 330 -11.36 17.88 12.62
CA TYR A 330 -12.64 17.29 13.03
C TYR A 330 -12.58 16.95 14.53
N PRO A 331 -13.39 17.60 15.37
CA PRO A 331 -13.19 17.56 16.82
C PRO A 331 -13.49 16.21 17.46
N ASP A 332 -14.40 15.43 16.88
CA ASP A 332 -14.88 14.15 17.44
C ASP A 332 -14.31 12.92 16.71
N PHE A 333 -13.22 13.10 16.00
CA PHE A 333 -12.58 11.99 15.28
C PHE A 333 -11.75 11.14 16.24
N ALA A 334 -12.15 9.90 16.48
CA ALA A 334 -11.48 9.00 17.43
C ALA A 334 -10.24 8.29 16.85
N GLY A 335 -9.89 8.51 15.58
CA GLY A 335 -8.66 7.98 14.98
C GLY A 335 -7.45 8.87 15.30
N PRO A 336 -6.24 8.28 15.35
CA PRO A 336 -5.03 9.06 15.56
C PRO A 336 -4.66 9.91 14.33
N GLY A 337 -3.75 10.86 14.53
CA GLY A 337 -3.33 11.82 13.52
C GLY A 337 -4.23 13.04 13.43
N SER A 338 -4.20 13.76 12.31
CA SER A 338 -5.06 14.93 12.05
C SER A 338 -6.13 14.59 11.02
N ALA A 339 -7.37 14.95 11.29
CA ALA A 339 -8.51 14.67 10.41
C ALA A 339 -9.29 15.95 10.06
N ARG A 340 -9.75 16.06 8.81
CA ARG A 340 -10.49 17.22 8.33
C ARG A 340 -11.69 16.79 7.49
N GLN A 341 -12.81 17.43 7.71
CA GLN A 341 -14.03 17.18 6.96
C GLN A 341 -14.01 17.89 5.59
N GLY A 342 -14.72 17.33 4.63
CA GLY A 342 -14.99 17.93 3.35
C GLY A 342 -13.95 17.60 2.28
N TYR A 343 -14.02 18.32 1.18
CA TYR A 343 -13.08 18.17 0.07
C TYR A 343 -11.82 19.01 0.31
N GLY A 344 -10.66 18.42 0.00
CA GLY A 344 -9.39 19.10 0.15
C GLY A 344 -8.23 18.25 -0.40
N GLU A 345 -7.13 18.92 -0.69
CA GLU A 345 -5.89 18.27 -1.19
C GLU A 345 -4.80 18.20 -0.10
N HIS A 346 -5.17 18.23 1.18
CA HIS A 346 -4.16 18.21 2.25
C HIS A 346 -3.45 16.86 2.36
N ASN A 347 -4.09 15.76 1.99
CA ASN A 347 -3.46 14.44 1.93
C ASN A 347 -2.46 14.35 0.78
N GLN A 348 -2.83 14.85 -0.40
CA GLN A 348 -1.97 14.92 -1.59
C GLN A 348 -0.73 15.77 -1.33
N ARG A 349 -0.92 16.96 -0.75
CA ARG A 349 0.20 17.82 -0.34
C ARG A 349 1.10 17.14 0.69
N HIS A 350 0.54 16.39 1.63
CA HIS A 350 1.31 15.62 2.60
C HIS A 350 2.17 14.54 1.93
N LEU A 351 1.59 13.72 1.07
CA LEU A 351 2.32 12.68 0.32
C LEU A 351 3.46 13.26 -0.53
N LEU A 352 3.17 14.37 -1.24
CA LEU A 352 4.18 15.05 -2.06
C LEU A 352 5.28 15.72 -1.21
N SER A 353 4.95 16.19 -0.01
CA SER A 353 5.94 16.70 0.96
C SER A 353 6.89 15.58 1.41
N LEU A 354 6.35 14.43 1.81
CA LEU A 354 7.16 13.26 2.19
C LEU A 354 8.09 12.84 1.04
N TRP A 355 7.59 12.84 -0.18
CA TRP A 355 8.40 12.54 -1.36
C TRP A 355 9.50 13.58 -1.58
N ALA A 356 9.21 14.87 -1.47
CA ALA A 356 10.19 15.94 -1.60
C ALA A 356 11.26 15.87 -0.51
N ASP A 357 10.88 15.53 0.72
CA ASP A 357 11.81 15.36 1.83
C ASP A 357 12.71 14.13 1.63
N ALA A 358 12.15 13.03 1.12
CA ALA A 358 12.92 11.84 0.76
C ALA A 358 13.98 12.14 -0.32
N LEU A 359 13.66 12.97 -1.32
CA LEU A 359 14.61 13.38 -2.36
C LEU A 359 15.73 14.31 -1.86
N ARG A 360 15.51 15.03 -0.77
CA ARG A 360 16.54 15.90 -0.16
C ARG A 360 17.53 15.14 0.68
N ARG A 361 17.19 13.92 1.11
CA ARG A 361 18.12 13.07 1.86
C ARG A 361 19.22 12.59 0.92
N PRO A 362 20.49 12.57 1.36
CA PRO A 362 21.53 11.91 0.59
C PRO A 362 21.18 10.43 0.40
N PRO A 363 21.57 9.80 -0.72
CA PRO A 363 21.39 8.36 -0.87
C PRO A 363 22.14 7.65 0.27
N PRO A 364 21.57 6.54 0.82
CA PRO A 364 22.23 5.79 1.87
C PRO A 364 23.59 5.29 1.40
N ASP A 365 24.58 5.36 2.28
CA ASP A 365 25.91 4.78 2.01
C ASP A 365 25.81 3.25 2.11
N LEU A 366 25.40 2.63 1.01
CA LEU A 366 25.33 1.19 0.90
C LEU A 366 26.75 0.62 0.96
N PRO A 367 27.01 -0.47 1.73
CA PRO A 367 28.33 -1.05 1.83
C PRO A 367 28.87 -1.41 0.45
N ARG A 368 29.91 -0.70 0.04
CA ARG A 368 30.66 -1.00 -1.17
C ARG A 368 31.53 -2.21 -0.85
N ARG A 369 31.26 -3.34 -1.48
CA ARG A 369 32.14 -4.48 -1.40
C ARG A 369 33.39 -4.18 -2.23
N SER A 370 34.55 -4.04 -1.58
CA SER A 370 35.85 -4.13 -2.25
C SER A 370 36.08 -5.61 -2.58
N PHE A 371 36.24 -5.95 -3.84
CA PHE A 371 36.57 -7.30 -4.29
C PHE A 371 38.08 -7.57 -4.19
N GLY A 372 38.80 -6.99 -3.25
CA GLY A 372 40.20 -7.33 -3.00
C GLY A 372 41.16 -7.14 -4.18
N LEU A 373 40.71 -6.53 -5.26
CA LEU A 373 41.60 -6.13 -6.36
C LEU A 373 42.15 -4.76 -6.02
N ASP A 374 43.37 -4.72 -5.55
CA ASP A 374 44.12 -3.47 -5.48
C ASP A 374 44.12 -2.79 -6.85
N ARG A 375 43.80 -1.50 -6.91
CA ARG A 375 43.74 -0.73 -8.14
C ARG A 375 45.09 -0.62 -8.88
N ASP A 376 46.14 -1.09 -8.24
CA ASP A 376 47.51 -0.97 -8.74
C ASP A 376 47.98 -2.14 -9.59
N GLU A 377 47.13 -3.17 -9.84
CA GLU A 377 47.45 -4.29 -10.72
C GLU A 377 46.74 -4.25 -12.10
N ARG A 378 46.48 -3.03 -12.64
CA ARG A 378 46.02 -2.88 -14.03
C ARG A 378 47.08 -2.23 -14.89
#